data_66039649e14310850a72c619ca295518
#
_entry.id   66039649e14310850a72c619ca295518
#
_cell.length_a   1.000
_cell.length_b   1.000
_cell.length_c   1.000
_cell.angle_alpha   90.00
_cell.angle_beta   90.00
_cell.angle_gamma   90.00
#
_symmetry.space_group_name_H-M   'P 1'
#
loop_
_entity.id
_entity.type
_entity.pdbx_description
1 polymer ?
#
loop_
_entity_poly.entity_id
_entity_poly.type
_entity_poly.pdbx_seq_one_letter_code
_entity_poly.pdbx_strand_id
1 'polypeptide(L)'
;MRKAKPKKRVILPDPKFNDQKVSKGVNHLMYDGKKNTSYEIFYAALDIVGGKMKDEEKSPLEVWKQAIDNITPQVEVKSRRIGGATFQVPTEIRPDRKESVSMKNMIAFARKRGGKSMADKLASEIMDAFNNQGGAYKRKEDMHRMAEANRAFAHFRF
;
A
#
# COMPACT_ATOMS: atom_id res chain seq x y z
N MET A 1 -7.27 -25.22 -17.18
CA MET A 1 -7.69 -24.40 -16.01
C MET A 1 -6.92 -24.83 -14.78
N ARG A 2 -6.47 -23.91 -13.92
CA ARG A 2 -5.81 -24.26 -12.65
C ARG A 2 -6.83 -24.80 -11.66
N LYS A 3 -6.73 -26.09 -11.31
CA LYS A 3 -7.64 -26.77 -10.37
C LYS A 3 -7.31 -26.45 -8.90
N ALA A 4 -6.06 -26.11 -8.56
CA ALA A 4 -5.63 -25.84 -7.19
C ALA A 4 -5.13 -24.41 -7.01
N LYS A 5 -5.41 -23.82 -5.83
CA LYS A 5 -4.82 -22.53 -5.41
C LYS A 5 -3.33 -22.73 -5.10
N PRO A 6 -2.45 -21.80 -5.48
CA PRO A 6 -1.03 -21.87 -5.12
C PRO A 6 -0.87 -21.82 -3.59
N LYS A 7 0.06 -22.62 -3.06
CA LYS A 7 0.40 -22.57 -1.63
C LYS A 7 0.96 -21.18 -1.28
N LYS A 8 0.45 -20.56 -0.21
CA LYS A 8 1.01 -19.30 0.30
C LYS A 8 2.38 -19.57 0.91
N ARG A 9 3.38 -18.78 0.50
CA ARG A 9 4.72 -18.85 1.11
C ARG A 9 4.69 -18.18 2.47
N VAL A 10 5.35 -18.79 3.45
CA VAL A 10 5.55 -18.18 4.77
C VAL A 10 6.58 -17.05 4.61
N ILE A 11 6.23 -15.87 5.09
CA ILE A 11 7.13 -14.71 5.12
C ILE A 11 7.71 -14.63 6.52
N LEU A 12 9.03 -14.71 6.62
CA LEU A 12 9.72 -14.53 7.90
C LEU A 12 9.59 -13.07 8.37
N PRO A 13 9.51 -12.85 9.68
CA PRO A 13 9.48 -11.51 10.24
C PRO A 13 10.78 -10.76 9.95
N ASP A 14 10.73 -9.44 10.07
CA ASP A 14 11.88 -8.55 9.91
C ASP A 14 12.89 -8.70 11.06
N PRO A 15 14.21 -8.68 10.78
CA PRO A 15 15.23 -8.85 11.82
C PRO A 15 15.31 -7.71 12.85
N LYS A 16 14.94 -6.47 12.49
CA LYS A 16 15.04 -5.30 13.40
C LYS A 16 13.79 -5.18 14.28
N PHE A 17 12.60 -5.30 13.71
CA PHE A 17 11.32 -5.09 14.39
C PHE A 17 10.54 -6.38 14.67
N ASN A 18 11.02 -7.52 14.20
CA ASN A 18 10.35 -8.82 14.30
C ASN A 18 8.88 -8.79 13.79
N ASP A 19 8.62 -8.04 12.71
CA ASP A 19 7.29 -7.80 12.17
C ASP A 19 7.17 -8.29 10.72
N GLN A 20 6.14 -9.10 10.43
CA GLN A 20 5.87 -9.62 9.09
C GLN A 20 5.36 -8.55 8.13
N LYS A 21 4.64 -7.51 8.62
CA LYS A 21 4.19 -6.40 7.76
C LYS A 21 5.39 -5.63 7.21
N VAL A 22 6.44 -5.42 8.01
CA VAL A 22 7.69 -4.78 7.58
C VAL A 22 8.35 -5.60 6.47
N SER A 23 8.51 -6.91 6.65
CA SER A 23 9.06 -7.79 5.62
C SER A 23 8.27 -7.73 4.31
N LYS A 24 6.94 -7.65 4.38
CA LYS A 24 6.10 -7.45 3.18
C LYS A 24 6.33 -6.09 2.54
N GLY A 25 6.42 -5.02 3.34
CA GLY A 25 6.72 -3.66 2.85
C GLY A 25 8.06 -3.60 2.12
N VAL A 26 9.10 -4.19 2.71
CA VAL A 26 10.43 -4.30 2.08
C VAL A 26 10.39 -5.11 0.79
N ASN A 27 9.64 -6.22 0.74
CA ASN A 27 9.48 -7.01 -0.47
C ASN A 27 8.77 -6.23 -1.60
N HIS A 28 7.82 -5.34 -1.26
CA HIS A 28 7.19 -4.46 -2.25
C HIS A 28 8.10 -3.31 -2.70
N LEU A 29 8.99 -2.84 -1.82
CA LEU A 29 9.97 -1.80 -2.13
C LEU A 29 11.11 -2.31 -3.01
N MET A 30 11.40 -3.61 -2.95
CA MET A 30 12.52 -4.24 -3.62
C MET A 30 12.43 -4.15 -5.15
N TYR A 31 13.58 -3.85 -5.80
CA TYR A 31 13.84 -3.98 -7.23
C TYR A 31 14.99 -4.94 -7.48
N ASP A 32 14.93 -5.67 -8.58
CA ASP A 32 16.00 -6.52 -9.10
C ASP A 32 16.57 -7.52 -8.07
N GLY A 33 15.75 -7.93 -7.09
CA GLY A 33 16.18 -8.81 -6.02
C GLY A 33 17.11 -8.18 -4.96
N LYS A 34 17.35 -6.86 -5.01
CA LYS A 34 18.24 -6.13 -4.08
C LYS A 34 17.57 -5.92 -2.73
N LYS A 35 17.44 -6.99 -1.95
CA LYS A 35 16.68 -6.98 -0.71
C LYS A 35 17.34 -6.17 0.40
N ASN A 36 18.67 -6.26 0.54
CA ASN A 36 19.42 -5.52 1.57
C ASN A 36 19.27 -4.00 1.38
N THR A 37 19.44 -3.52 0.14
CA THR A 37 19.21 -2.10 -0.18
C THR A 37 17.80 -1.65 0.16
N SER A 38 16.79 -2.52 -0.03
CA SER A 38 15.41 -2.20 0.33
C SER A 38 15.21 -2.12 1.85
N TYR A 39 15.90 -2.95 2.64
CA TYR A 39 15.92 -2.83 4.10
C TYR A 39 16.56 -1.52 4.54
N GLU A 40 17.71 -1.17 4.00
CA GLU A 40 18.40 0.08 4.30
C GLU A 40 17.52 1.31 4.03
N ILE A 41 16.89 1.35 2.85
CA ILE A 41 15.95 2.44 2.49
C ILE A 41 14.78 2.50 3.47
N PHE A 42 14.19 1.36 3.82
CA PHE A 42 13.02 1.30 4.70
C PHE A 42 13.39 1.75 6.12
N TYR A 43 14.51 1.28 6.68
CA TYR A 43 14.95 1.67 8.00
C TYR A 43 15.34 3.15 8.05
N ALA A 44 16.10 3.64 7.08
CA ALA A 44 16.40 5.06 6.97
C ALA A 44 15.14 5.93 6.87
N ALA A 45 14.10 5.48 6.15
CA ALA A 45 12.84 6.20 6.09
C ALA A 45 12.15 6.25 7.47
N LEU A 46 12.13 5.16 8.23
CA LEU A 46 11.57 5.15 9.58
C LEU A 46 12.38 6.02 10.55
N ASP A 47 13.71 6.03 10.43
CA ASP A 47 14.57 6.89 11.27
C ASP A 47 14.29 8.38 10.97
N ILE A 48 14.07 8.75 9.70
CA ILE A 48 13.65 10.11 9.30
C ILE A 48 12.28 10.47 9.88
N VAL A 49 11.30 9.54 9.82
CA VAL A 49 9.97 9.75 10.41
C VAL A 49 10.09 9.98 11.91
N GLY A 50 10.85 9.15 12.62
CA GLY A 50 11.09 9.30 14.07
C GLY A 50 11.81 10.62 14.42
N GLY A 51 12.71 11.09 13.56
CA GLY A 51 13.37 12.38 13.73
C GLY A 51 12.46 13.59 13.56
N LYS A 52 11.45 13.49 12.67
CA LYS A 52 10.52 14.60 12.34
C LYS A 52 9.25 14.61 13.19
N MET A 53 8.83 13.44 13.70
CA MET A 53 7.60 13.27 14.48
C MET A 53 7.91 12.99 15.96
N LYS A 54 8.87 13.72 16.55
CA LYS A 54 9.29 13.55 17.94
C LYS A 54 8.20 13.87 18.96
N ASP A 55 7.26 14.72 18.61
CA ASP A 55 6.14 15.14 19.47
C ASP A 55 5.00 14.10 19.50
N GLU A 56 5.05 13.08 18.66
CA GLU A 56 4.08 12.00 18.66
C GLU A 56 4.51 10.92 19.68
N GLU A 57 3.58 10.48 20.51
CA GLU A 57 3.81 9.38 21.49
C GLU A 57 4.04 8.01 20.82
N LYS A 58 3.82 7.92 19.49
CA LYS A 58 3.87 6.69 18.71
C LYS A 58 5.27 6.40 18.17
N SER A 59 5.64 5.13 18.21
CA SER A 59 6.87 4.69 17.54
C SER A 59 6.80 4.89 16.02
N PRO A 60 7.93 5.12 15.31
CA PRO A 60 7.96 5.27 13.86
C PRO A 60 7.31 4.09 13.10
N LEU A 61 7.39 2.89 13.67
CA LEU A 61 6.75 1.70 13.13
C LEU A 61 5.23 1.77 13.24
N GLU A 62 4.69 2.26 14.36
CA GLU A 62 3.25 2.45 14.55
C GLU A 62 2.71 3.54 13.64
N VAL A 63 3.44 4.64 13.46
CA VAL A 63 3.11 5.69 12.48
C VAL A 63 3.00 5.10 11.08
N TRP A 64 3.97 4.27 10.67
CA TRP A 64 3.91 3.61 9.37
C TRP A 64 2.72 2.64 9.24
N LYS A 65 2.43 1.83 10.27
CA LYS A 65 1.28 0.92 10.28
C LYS A 65 -0.03 1.69 10.15
N GLN A 66 -0.18 2.77 10.91
CA GLN A 66 -1.36 3.62 10.82
C GLN A 66 -1.47 4.30 9.44
N ALA A 67 -0.36 4.78 8.88
CA ALA A 67 -0.34 5.32 7.52
C ALA A 67 -0.83 4.29 6.49
N ILE A 68 -0.38 3.02 6.59
CA ILE A 68 -0.88 1.93 5.73
C ILE A 68 -2.38 1.73 5.91
N ASP A 69 -2.88 1.72 7.14
CA ASP A 69 -4.30 1.54 7.41
C ASP A 69 -5.14 2.71 6.87
N ASN A 70 -4.64 3.95 7.00
CA ASN A 70 -5.29 5.16 6.47
C ASN A 70 -5.44 5.14 4.94
N ILE A 71 -4.48 4.57 4.21
CA ILE A 71 -4.51 4.49 2.74
C ILE A 71 -5.12 3.19 2.21
N THR A 72 -5.58 2.30 3.09
CA THR A 72 -6.13 1.00 2.69
C THR A 72 -7.52 1.15 2.07
N PRO A 73 -7.68 0.83 0.76
CA PRO A 73 -8.97 0.90 0.10
C PRO A 73 -9.84 -0.30 0.47
N GLN A 74 -11.14 -0.09 0.58
CA GLN A 74 -12.12 -1.16 0.84
C GLN A 74 -12.64 -1.79 -0.44
N VAL A 75 -12.72 -0.99 -1.52
CA VAL A 75 -13.29 -1.38 -2.80
C VAL A 75 -12.33 -1.04 -3.94
N GLU A 76 -12.37 -1.84 -4.99
CA GLU A 76 -11.67 -1.58 -6.25
C GLU A 76 -12.65 -1.73 -7.42
N VAL A 77 -12.36 -1.08 -8.54
CA VAL A 77 -13.16 -1.20 -9.77
C VAL A 77 -12.45 -2.15 -10.71
N LYS A 78 -13.17 -3.16 -11.20
CA LYS A 78 -12.68 -4.14 -12.18
C LYS A 78 -13.44 -4.01 -13.49
N SER A 79 -12.71 -3.94 -14.58
CA SER A 79 -13.30 -3.99 -15.93
C SER A 79 -13.83 -5.38 -16.23
N ARG A 80 -15.11 -5.49 -16.61
CA ARG A 80 -15.75 -6.72 -17.07
C ARG A 80 -16.39 -6.49 -18.42
N ARG A 81 -16.21 -7.45 -19.33
CA ARG A 81 -16.84 -7.42 -20.64
C ARG A 81 -18.11 -8.27 -20.62
N ILE A 82 -19.23 -7.65 -20.90
CA ILE A 82 -20.56 -8.28 -20.91
C ILE A 82 -21.25 -7.87 -22.20
N GLY A 83 -21.65 -8.86 -23.03
CA GLY A 83 -22.37 -8.60 -24.28
C GLY A 83 -21.65 -7.66 -25.26
N GLY A 84 -20.29 -7.67 -25.26
CA GLY A 84 -19.50 -6.78 -26.14
C GLY A 84 -19.15 -5.41 -25.53
N ALA A 85 -19.85 -4.94 -24.50
CA ALA A 85 -19.54 -3.71 -23.79
C ALA A 85 -18.63 -3.97 -22.56
N THR A 86 -17.77 -3.01 -22.23
CA THR A 86 -16.88 -3.07 -21.06
C THR A 86 -17.47 -2.23 -19.93
N PHE A 87 -17.77 -2.88 -18.82
CA PHE A 87 -18.29 -2.24 -17.62
C PHE A 87 -17.23 -2.18 -16.51
N GLN A 88 -17.24 -1.07 -15.77
CA GLN A 88 -16.42 -0.91 -14.58
C GLN A 88 -17.23 -1.38 -13.35
N VAL A 89 -16.92 -2.58 -12.87
CA VAL A 89 -17.70 -3.22 -11.79
C VAL A 89 -17.00 -3.01 -10.45
N PRO A 90 -17.64 -2.35 -9.47
CA PRO A 90 -17.08 -2.21 -8.14
C PRO A 90 -17.07 -3.56 -7.41
N THR A 91 -15.93 -3.93 -6.86
CA THR A 91 -15.74 -5.18 -6.12
C THR A 91 -15.02 -4.89 -4.80
N GLU A 92 -15.44 -5.58 -3.76
CA GLU A 92 -14.76 -5.52 -2.47
C GLU A 92 -13.38 -6.18 -2.56
N ILE A 93 -12.38 -5.55 -1.95
CA ILE A 93 -11.02 -6.08 -1.91
C ILE A 93 -10.93 -7.11 -0.80
N ARG A 94 -10.44 -8.32 -1.13
CA ARG A 94 -10.23 -9.37 -0.13
C ARG A 94 -9.20 -8.92 0.93
N PRO A 95 -9.36 -9.29 2.21
CA PRO A 95 -8.47 -8.88 3.31
C PRO A 95 -6.98 -9.12 3.00
N ASP A 96 -6.63 -10.28 2.48
CA ASP A 96 -5.24 -10.63 2.10
C ASP A 96 -4.64 -9.69 1.06
N ARG A 97 -5.48 -9.07 0.22
CA ARG A 97 -5.06 -8.19 -0.86
C ARG A 97 -5.02 -6.71 -0.45
N LYS A 98 -5.84 -6.31 0.53
CA LYS A 98 -5.92 -4.91 1.00
C LYS A 98 -4.55 -4.37 1.37
N GLU A 99 -3.82 -5.09 2.22
CA GLU A 99 -2.48 -4.73 2.68
C GLU A 99 -1.48 -4.58 1.51
N SER A 100 -1.51 -5.52 0.56
CA SER A 100 -0.63 -5.47 -0.62
C SER A 100 -0.95 -4.27 -1.52
N VAL A 101 -2.21 -3.91 -1.69
CA VAL A 101 -2.63 -2.75 -2.50
C VAL A 101 -2.18 -1.45 -1.85
N SER A 102 -2.36 -1.31 -0.53
CA SER A 102 -1.91 -0.12 0.22
C SER A 102 -0.41 0.09 0.12
N MET A 103 0.39 -0.97 0.38
CA MET A 103 1.85 -0.89 0.28
C MET A 103 2.32 -0.51 -1.13
N LYS A 104 1.72 -1.11 -2.17
CA LYS A 104 2.03 -0.76 -3.57
C LYS A 104 1.71 0.70 -3.87
N ASN A 105 0.56 1.20 -3.42
CA ASN A 105 0.17 2.59 -3.62
C ASN A 105 1.15 3.53 -2.90
N MET A 106 1.46 3.30 -1.62
CA MET A 106 2.43 4.10 -0.88
C MET A 106 3.78 4.19 -1.61
N ILE A 107 4.34 3.05 -2.01
CA ILE A 107 5.62 3.00 -2.69
C ILE A 107 5.56 3.68 -4.07
N ALA A 108 4.48 3.47 -4.84
CA ALA A 108 4.32 4.07 -6.15
C ALA A 108 4.25 5.60 -6.08
N PHE A 109 3.56 6.14 -5.09
CA PHE A 109 3.48 7.60 -4.90
C PHE A 109 4.76 8.16 -4.27
N ALA A 110 5.40 7.46 -3.34
CA ALA A 110 6.72 7.84 -2.83
C ALA A 110 7.74 7.97 -3.98
N ARG A 111 7.76 7.03 -4.92
CA ARG A 111 8.66 7.10 -6.10
C ARG A 111 8.41 8.30 -7.00
N LYS A 112 7.17 8.77 -7.11
CA LYS A 112 6.79 9.94 -7.92
C LYS A 112 7.15 11.27 -7.26
N ARG A 113 7.44 11.29 -5.96
CA ARG A 113 7.82 12.52 -5.25
C ARG A 113 9.19 13.02 -5.68
N GLY A 114 9.38 14.33 -5.63
CA GLY A 114 10.70 14.95 -5.60
C GLY A 114 11.42 14.64 -4.28
N GLY A 115 12.73 14.61 -4.28
CA GLY A 115 13.56 14.38 -3.09
C GLY A 115 14.93 13.81 -3.44
N LYS A 116 15.88 13.91 -2.52
CA LYS A 116 17.28 13.49 -2.74
C LYS A 116 17.40 11.97 -2.78
N SER A 117 16.79 11.27 -1.84
CA SER A 117 16.88 9.80 -1.71
C SER A 117 15.49 9.16 -1.71
N MET A 118 15.44 7.85 -1.96
CA MET A 118 14.18 7.09 -1.84
C MET A 118 13.70 7.03 -0.38
N ALA A 119 14.61 7.06 0.59
CA ALA A 119 14.29 7.11 2.01
C ALA A 119 13.54 8.40 2.37
N ASP A 120 14.01 9.57 1.90
CA ASP A 120 13.35 10.86 2.12
C ASP A 120 11.95 10.89 1.49
N LYS A 121 11.82 10.37 0.27
CA LYS A 121 10.55 10.30 -0.47
C LYS A 121 9.53 9.41 0.25
N LEU A 122 9.99 8.26 0.74
CA LEU A 122 9.14 7.30 1.45
C LEU A 122 8.74 7.86 2.82
N ALA A 123 9.66 8.46 3.57
CA ALA A 123 9.36 9.10 4.84
C ALA A 123 8.32 10.21 4.70
N SER A 124 8.44 11.06 3.68
CA SER A 124 7.48 12.13 3.40
C SER A 124 6.09 11.58 3.06
N GLU A 125 6.01 10.50 2.24
CA GLU A 125 4.72 9.88 1.92
C GLU A 125 4.09 9.21 3.15
N ILE A 126 4.89 8.59 4.05
CA ILE A 126 4.41 8.00 5.30
C ILE A 126 3.80 9.07 6.21
N MET A 127 4.48 10.21 6.40
CA MET A 127 3.98 11.30 7.24
C MET A 127 2.69 11.91 6.69
N ASP A 128 2.63 12.14 5.37
CA ASP A 128 1.42 12.68 4.74
C ASP A 128 0.26 11.68 4.85
N ALA A 129 0.52 10.39 4.61
CA ALA A 129 -0.49 9.33 4.73
C ALA A 129 -0.99 9.16 6.17
N PHE A 130 -0.12 9.35 7.17
CA PHE A 130 -0.50 9.36 8.57
C PHE A 130 -1.49 10.49 8.87
N ASN A 131 -1.25 11.68 8.29
CA ASN A 131 -2.11 12.86 8.41
C ASN A 131 -3.31 12.86 7.45
N ASN A 132 -3.62 11.72 6.81
CA ASN A 132 -4.70 11.59 5.81
C ASN A 132 -4.49 12.51 4.59
N GLN A 133 -3.26 12.69 4.18
CA GLN A 133 -2.85 13.51 3.04
C GLN A 133 -1.95 12.70 2.09
N GLY A 134 -1.48 13.35 1.03
CA GLY A 134 -0.54 12.75 0.09
C GLY A 134 -1.20 12.00 -1.05
N GLY A 135 -0.35 11.53 -1.97
CA GLY A 135 -0.79 10.89 -3.21
C GLY A 135 -1.43 9.52 -3.01
N ALA A 136 -0.91 8.74 -2.06
CA ALA A 136 -1.44 7.42 -1.74
C ALA A 136 -2.83 7.52 -1.11
N TYR A 137 -3.05 8.49 -0.22
CA TYR A 137 -4.35 8.76 0.38
C TYR A 137 -5.37 9.21 -0.68
N LYS A 138 -5.00 10.18 -1.51
CA LYS A 138 -5.84 10.64 -2.62
C LYS A 138 -6.22 9.49 -3.56
N ARG A 139 -5.28 8.58 -3.83
CA ARG A 139 -5.56 7.39 -4.64
C ARG A 139 -6.65 6.50 -4.04
N LYS A 140 -6.65 6.31 -2.71
CA LYS A 140 -7.72 5.58 -2.01
C LYS A 140 -9.07 6.27 -2.23
N GLU A 141 -9.13 7.59 -2.03
CA GLU A 141 -10.37 8.35 -2.22
C GLU A 141 -10.88 8.28 -3.66
N ASP A 142 -9.99 8.40 -4.65
CA ASP A 142 -10.34 8.28 -6.06
C ASP A 142 -10.90 6.90 -6.39
N MET A 143 -10.33 5.83 -5.81
CA MET A 143 -10.84 4.46 -5.98
C MET A 143 -12.23 4.31 -5.39
N HIS A 144 -12.49 4.87 -4.21
CA HIS A 144 -13.80 4.84 -3.57
C HIS A 144 -14.82 5.65 -4.39
N ARG A 145 -14.45 6.85 -4.86
CA ARG A 145 -15.30 7.70 -5.71
C ARG A 145 -15.65 7.00 -7.03
N MET A 146 -14.67 6.35 -7.67
CA MET A 146 -14.93 5.57 -8.89
C MET A 146 -15.86 4.39 -8.62
N ALA A 147 -15.71 3.70 -7.50
CA ALA A 147 -16.57 2.59 -7.12
C ALA A 147 -18.00 3.05 -6.85
N GLU A 148 -18.20 4.21 -6.22
CA GLU A 148 -19.49 4.81 -5.96
C GLU A 148 -20.18 5.26 -7.26
N ALA A 149 -19.45 5.94 -8.15
CA ALA A 149 -19.98 6.35 -9.46
C ALA A 149 -20.43 5.16 -10.32
N ASN A 150 -19.83 3.99 -10.14
CA ASN A 150 -20.17 2.75 -10.87
C ASN A 150 -21.07 1.80 -10.06
N ARG A 151 -21.66 2.26 -8.95
CA ARG A 151 -22.50 1.43 -8.05
C ARG A 151 -23.63 0.72 -8.76
N ALA A 152 -24.20 1.34 -9.79
CA ALA A 152 -25.28 0.75 -10.59
C ALA A 152 -24.88 -0.60 -11.26
N PHE A 153 -23.57 -0.82 -11.51
CA PHE A 153 -23.04 -2.04 -12.14
C PHE A 153 -22.62 -3.11 -11.12
N ALA A 154 -22.85 -2.91 -9.82
CA ALA A 154 -22.46 -3.84 -8.77
C ALA A 154 -23.09 -5.23 -8.91
N HIS A 155 -24.27 -5.33 -9.53
CA HIS A 155 -24.96 -6.61 -9.80
C HIS A 155 -24.23 -7.49 -10.83
N PHE A 156 -23.29 -6.95 -11.60
CA PHE A 156 -22.42 -7.74 -12.48
C PHE A 156 -21.20 -8.35 -11.78
N ARG A 157 -21.24 -8.37 -10.46
CA ARG A 157 -20.21 -8.97 -9.61
C ARG A 157 -20.41 -10.48 -9.52
N PHE A 158 -19.57 -11.25 -10.23
CA PHE A 158 -19.52 -12.73 -10.18
C PHE A 158 -18.22 -13.20 -9.58
#